data_632e2f62a14bfd142e21e9ab73a3952f
#
_entry.id   632e2f62a14bfd142e21e9ab73a3952f
#
_cell.length_a   1.000
_cell.length_b   1.000
_cell.length_c   1.000
_cell.angle_alpha   90.00
_cell.angle_beta   90.00
_cell.angle_gamma   90.00
#
_symmetry.space_group_name_H-M   'P 1'
#
loop_
_entity.id
_entity.type
_entity.pdbx_description
1 polymer ?
#
loop_
_entity_poly.entity_id
_entity_poly.type
_entity_poly.pdbx_seq_one_letter_code
_entity_poly.pdbx_strand_id
1 'polypeptide(L)'
;ELKHAAVKLAKVDLPWRLLALAWLPADEVLIVRQRLADLVEDLGSALPFALCVPFGRERTGLLLRAAAPGPLPRAWLEELEAVLGLGRAGVLHYADDKRGQRRSMRLAAHADGGQRLDALLLGGDISAEAWVKTVLQEDLPAQAYGRLLLSPGAQPPVAVAARGRQVCSCFDVSEPRIVDALRACSGADETRLSQLQQGLKCGTQ
;
A
#
# COMPACT_ATOMS: atom_id res chain seq x y z
N GLU A 1 25.77 4.62 -10.20
CA GLU A 1 25.61 3.55 -9.18
C GLU A 1 24.19 2.97 -9.14
N LEU A 2 23.12 3.80 -9.16
CA LEU A 2 21.72 3.34 -9.15
C LEU A 2 21.37 2.45 -10.36
N LYS A 3 21.90 2.75 -11.55
CA LYS A 3 21.69 1.91 -12.74
C LYS A 3 22.35 0.53 -12.61
N HIS A 4 23.50 0.45 -11.96
CA HIS A 4 24.19 -0.83 -11.71
C HIS A 4 23.47 -1.68 -10.67
N ALA A 5 22.90 -1.08 -9.63
CA ALA A 5 22.07 -1.76 -8.64
C ALA A 5 20.78 -2.31 -9.25
N ALA A 6 20.09 -1.53 -10.09
CA ALA A 6 18.89 -1.98 -10.80
C ALA A 6 19.15 -3.16 -11.75
N VAL A 7 20.29 -3.18 -12.43
CA VAL A 7 20.70 -4.30 -13.31
C VAL A 7 21.04 -5.56 -12.51
N LYS A 8 21.62 -5.42 -11.32
CA LYS A 8 21.86 -6.58 -10.43
C LYS A 8 20.57 -7.17 -9.88
N LEU A 9 19.62 -6.32 -9.44
CA LEU A 9 18.30 -6.75 -8.94
C LEU A 9 17.47 -7.46 -10.01
N ALA A 10 17.57 -7.05 -11.27
CA ALA A 10 16.88 -7.71 -12.39
C ALA A 10 17.37 -9.15 -12.67
N LYS A 11 18.52 -9.54 -12.14
CA LYS A 11 19.09 -10.89 -12.30
C LYS A 11 18.83 -11.82 -11.12
N VAL A 12 18.26 -11.31 -10.03
CA VAL A 12 17.93 -12.12 -8.85
C VAL A 12 16.47 -12.53 -8.95
N ASP A 13 16.23 -13.85 -8.97
CA ASP A 13 14.88 -14.39 -8.91
C ASP A 13 14.37 -14.28 -7.46
N LEU A 14 13.40 -13.39 -7.25
CA LEU A 14 12.75 -13.16 -5.97
C LEU A 14 11.24 -13.44 -6.11
N PRO A 15 10.86 -14.74 -6.21
CA PRO A 15 9.50 -15.13 -6.52
C PRO A 15 8.52 -14.84 -5.36
N TRP A 16 9.00 -14.86 -4.13
CA TRP A 16 8.16 -14.52 -2.99
C TRP A 16 8.12 -13.00 -2.78
N ARG A 17 6.93 -12.46 -2.70
CA ARG A 17 6.71 -11.00 -2.61
C ARG A 17 5.86 -10.65 -1.40
N LEU A 18 6.09 -9.46 -0.87
CA LEU A 18 5.32 -8.88 0.21
C LEU A 18 4.88 -7.47 -0.15
N LEU A 19 3.64 -7.18 0.14
CA LEU A 19 3.07 -5.85 0.14
C LEU A 19 2.34 -5.64 1.47
N ALA A 20 2.68 -4.57 2.17
CA ALA A 20 1.90 -4.14 3.32
C ALA A 20 1.64 -2.63 3.26
N LEU A 21 0.43 -2.22 3.60
CA LEU A 21 0.02 -0.83 3.71
C LEU A 21 -0.76 -0.65 5.02
N ALA A 22 -0.54 0.48 5.68
CA ALA A 22 -1.36 0.87 6.82
C ALA A 22 -1.51 2.40 6.85
N TRP A 23 -2.72 2.88 7.10
CA TRP A 23 -2.94 4.24 7.57
C TRP A 23 -2.52 4.33 9.03
N LEU A 24 -1.85 5.40 9.39
CA LEU A 24 -1.28 5.60 10.73
C LEU A 24 -1.59 7.01 11.23
N PRO A 25 -1.73 7.20 12.55
CA PRO A 25 -1.67 8.52 13.15
C PRO A 25 -0.34 9.20 12.82
N ALA A 26 -0.36 10.51 12.59
CA ALA A 26 0.82 11.26 12.14
C ALA A 26 2.00 11.16 13.11
N ASP A 27 1.73 11.10 14.41
CA ASP A 27 2.71 10.96 15.49
C ASP A 27 3.31 9.54 15.59
N GLU A 28 2.64 8.52 15.06
CA GLU A 28 3.13 7.14 15.06
C GLU A 28 3.99 6.80 13.82
N VAL A 29 3.90 7.55 12.74
CA VAL A 29 4.53 7.22 11.43
C VAL A 29 6.02 6.97 11.57
N LEU A 30 6.75 7.85 12.28
CA LEU A 30 8.20 7.71 12.43
C LEU A 30 8.56 6.48 13.27
N ILE A 31 7.81 6.23 14.34
CA ILE A 31 8.02 5.10 15.24
C ILE A 31 7.80 3.78 14.50
N VAL A 32 6.67 3.68 13.79
CA VAL A 32 6.34 2.47 13.01
C VAL A 32 7.35 2.26 11.89
N ARG A 33 7.76 3.34 11.19
CA ARG A 33 8.78 3.26 10.14
C ARG A 33 10.11 2.74 10.67
N GLN A 34 10.54 3.20 11.85
CA GLN A 34 11.78 2.71 12.47
C GLN A 34 11.66 1.23 12.82
N ARG A 35 10.56 0.81 13.45
CA ARG A 35 10.32 -0.61 13.78
C ARG A 35 10.30 -1.51 12.54
N LEU A 36 9.74 -1.01 11.42
CA LEU A 36 9.77 -1.74 10.15
C LEU A 36 11.20 -1.84 9.59
N ALA A 37 12.02 -0.80 9.75
CA ALA A 37 13.42 -0.82 9.33
C ALA A 37 14.22 -1.84 10.16
N ASP A 38 14.03 -1.86 11.48
CA ASP A 38 14.68 -2.83 12.38
C ASP A 38 14.30 -4.28 12.01
N LEU A 39 13.01 -4.55 11.76
CA LEU A 39 12.53 -5.86 11.31
C LEU A 39 13.14 -6.29 9.98
N VAL A 40 13.30 -5.37 9.03
CA VAL A 40 13.93 -5.65 7.74
C VAL A 40 15.41 -5.97 7.93
N GLU A 41 16.11 -5.23 8.79
CA GLU A 41 17.52 -5.44 9.10
C GLU A 41 17.76 -6.80 9.75
N ASP A 42 16.90 -7.25 10.64
CA ASP A 42 16.99 -8.55 11.33
C ASP A 42 17.03 -9.75 10.35
N LEU A 43 16.36 -9.63 9.19
CA LEU A 43 16.41 -10.68 8.16
C LEU A 43 17.66 -10.65 7.30
N GLY A 44 18.37 -9.51 7.23
CA GLY A 44 19.62 -9.38 6.48
C GLY A 44 19.51 -9.91 5.05
N SER A 45 20.36 -10.86 4.70
CA SER A 45 20.42 -11.47 3.36
C SER A 45 19.20 -12.32 2.98
N ALA A 46 18.36 -12.73 3.93
CA ALA A 46 17.12 -13.46 3.65
C ALA A 46 16.05 -12.57 2.99
N LEU A 47 16.16 -11.24 3.17
CA LEU A 47 15.29 -10.26 2.54
C LEU A 47 16.10 -9.26 1.69
N PRO A 48 16.60 -9.68 0.51
CA PRO A 48 17.52 -8.88 -0.31
C PRO A 48 16.90 -7.63 -0.91
N PHE A 49 15.56 -7.49 -0.89
CA PHE A 49 14.87 -6.30 -1.31
C PHE A 49 13.78 -5.92 -0.31
N ALA A 50 13.86 -4.71 0.23
CA ALA A 50 12.79 -4.08 0.98
C ALA A 50 12.78 -2.57 0.73
N LEU A 51 11.59 -1.99 0.63
CA LEU A 51 11.35 -0.56 0.45
C LEU A 51 10.19 -0.14 1.34
N CYS A 52 10.43 0.78 2.27
CA CYS A 52 9.41 1.38 3.10
C CYS A 52 9.29 2.88 2.80
N VAL A 53 8.14 3.30 2.29
CA VAL A 53 7.88 4.69 1.91
C VAL A 53 6.56 5.20 2.50
N PRO A 54 6.50 6.48 2.90
CA PRO A 54 5.23 7.09 3.25
C PRO A 54 4.35 7.25 2.01
N PHE A 55 3.04 7.20 2.21
CA PHE A 55 2.05 7.51 1.19
C PHE A 55 0.87 8.27 1.81
N GLY A 56 0.01 8.80 0.92
CA GLY A 56 -1.18 9.53 1.30
C GLY A 56 -0.99 11.04 1.29
N ARG A 57 -2.10 11.76 1.35
CA ARG A 57 -2.14 13.21 1.21
C ARG A 57 -2.76 13.90 2.43
N GLU A 58 -3.98 13.55 2.77
CA GLU A 58 -4.72 14.06 3.93
C GLU A 58 -4.49 13.19 5.16
N ARG A 59 -4.36 11.89 4.93
CA ARG A 59 -3.92 10.90 5.93
C ARG A 59 -2.54 10.42 5.55
N THR A 60 -1.73 10.11 6.54
CA THR A 60 -0.39 9.53 6.30
C THR A 60 -0.44 8.03 6.54
N GLY A 61 0.15 7.27 5.65
CA GLY A 61 0.34 5.84 5.79
C GLY A 61 1.75 5.42 5.42
N LEU A 62 2.08 4.16 5.68
CA LEU A 62 3.32 3.52 5.26
C LEU A 62 3.02 2.38 4.31
N LEU A 63 3.80 2.31 3.24
CA LEU A 63 3.84 1.22 2.28
C LEU A 63 5.17 0.51 2.43
N LEU A 64 5.14 -0.78 2.74
CA LEU A 64 6.28 -1.68 2.72
C LEU A 64 6.14 -2.64 1.53
N ARG A 65 7.17 -2.67 0.68
CA ARG A 65 7.35 -3.69 -0.35
C ARG A 65 8.60 -4.48 -0.05
N ALA A 66 8.52 -5.78 -0.18
CA ALA A 66 9.69 -6.63 -0.05
C ALA A 66 9.62 -7.81 -1.02
N ALA A 67 10.79 -8.41 -1.29
CA ALA A 67 10.89 -9.61 -2.10
C ALA A 67 12.04 -10.48 -1.60
N ALA A 68 11.80 -11.80 -1.62
CA ALA A 68 12.72 -12.80 -1.10
C ALA A 68 12.79 -14.03 -2.02
N PRO A 69 13.85 -14.86 -1.91
CA PRO A 69 13.97 -16.12 -2.65
C PRO A 69 12.89 -17.14 -2.29
N GLY A 70 12.31 -17.04 -1.11
CA GLY A 70 11.27 -17.93 -0.60
C GLY A 70 10.45 -17.29 0.51
N PRO A 71 9.47 -18.03 1.08
CA PRO A 71 8.64 -17.56 2.17
C PRO A 71 9.47 -17.13 3.38
N LEU A 72 9.07 -16.02 4.00
CA LEU A 72 9.72 -15.53 5.23
C LEU A 72 9.23 -16.28 6.47
N PRO A 73 10.03 -16.27 7.56
CA PRO A 73 9.66 -16.93 8.80
C PRO A 73 8.30 -16.45 9.34
N ARG A 74 7.47 -17.39 9.80
CA ARG A 74 6.14 -17.08 10.33
C ARG A 74 6.19 -16.07 11.49
N ALA A 75 7.12 -16.25 12.42
CA ALA A 75 7.27 -15.37 13.57
C ALA A 75 7.55 -13.92 13.14
N TRP A 76 8.38 -13.73 12.11
CA TRP A 76 8.67 -12.41 11.55
C TRP A 76 7.42 -11.77 10.90
N LEU A 77 6.63 -12.57 10.18
CA LEU A 77 5.37 -12.08 9.59
C LEU A 77 4.35 -11.70 10.66
N GLU A 78 4.27 -12.45 11.76
CA GLU A 78 3.41 -12.14 12.91
C GLU A 78 3.86 -10.84 13.61
N GLU A 79 5.15 -10.62 13.74
CA GLU A 79 5.70 -9.38 14.28
C GLU A 79 5.44 -8.18 13.36
N LEU A 80 5.63 -8.34 12.05
CA LEU A 80 5.27 -7.34 11.06
C LEU A 80 3.78 -6.98 11.15
N GLU A 81 2.91 -7.97 11.26
CA GLU A 81 1.47 -7.74 11.47
C GLU A 81 1.19 -7.00 12.78
N ALA A 82 1.88 -7.33 13.86
CA ALA A 82 1.73 -6.63 15.14
C ALA A 82 2.13 -5.16 15.03
N VAL A 83 3.26 -4.85 14.36
CA VAL A 83 3.74 -3.48 14.11
C VAL A 83 2.73 -2.66 13.32
N LEU A 84 2.07 -3.27 12.31
CA LEU A 84 1.06 -2.62 11.49
C LEU A 84 -0.37 -2.67 12.08
N GLY A 85 -0.51 -3.25 13.29
CA GLY A 85 -1.81 -3.42 13.95
C GLY A 85 -2.72 -4.45 13.29
N LEU A 86 -2.15 -5.38 12.53
CA LEU A 86 -2.84 -6.48 11.85
C LEU A 86 -2.94 -7.75 12.71
N GLY A 87 -2.29 -7.79 13.87
CA GLY A 87 -2.37 -8.90 14.83
C GLY A 87 -3.53 -8.81 15.84
N ARG A 88 -4.47 -7.84 15.66
CA ARG A 88 -5.56 -7.58 16.62
C ARG A 88 -6.80 -8.41 16.32
N ALA A 89 -7.67 -8.56 17.31
CA ALA A 89 -9.00 -9.14 17.10
C ALA A 89 -9.81 -8.33 16.07
N GLY A 90 -10.61 -9.04 15.25
CA GLY A 90 -11.41 -8.41 14.20
C GLY A 90 -10.70 -8.20 12.85
N VAL A 91 -9.41 -8.51 12.75
CA VAL A 91 -8.68 -8.53 11.48
C VAL A 91 -9.09 -9.77 10.68
N LEU A 92 -9.41 -9.58 9.40
CA LEU A 92 -9.59 -10.70 8.47
C LEU A 92 -8.23 -11.30 8.18
N HIS A 93 -8.09 -12.61 8.35
CA HIS A 93 -6.80 -13.29 8.22
C HIS A 93 -6.92 -14.59 7.41
N TYR A 94 -5.93 -14.83 6.55
CA TYR A 94 -5.70 -16.08 5.83
C TYR A 94 -4.21 -16.39 5.82
N ALA A 95 -3.85 -17.62 6.15
CA ALA A 95 -2.49 -18.12 6.04
C ALA A 95 -2.49 -19.54 5.44
N ASP A 96 -1.56 -19.78 4.52
CA ASP A 96 -1.24 -21.10 3.97
C ASP A 96 0.28 -21.26 3.98
N ASP A 97 0.79 -21.85 5.03
CA ASP A 97 2.23 -22.02 5.24
C ASP A 97 2.87 -22.94 4.17
N LYS A 98 2.09 -23.89 3.63
CA LYS A 98 2.58 -24.79 2.56
C LYS A 98 2.84 -24.05 1.26
N ARG A 99 2.02 -23.04 0.96
CA ARG A 99 2.17 -22.19 -0.24
C ARG A 99 2.94 -20.91 0.06
N GLY A 100 3.32 -20.66 1.31
CA GLY A 100 3.95 -19.42 1.73
C GLY A 100 3.07 -18.19 1.51
N GLN A 101 1.73 -18.35 1.65
CA GLN A 101 0.77 -17.27 1.43
C GLN A 101 0.23 -16.74 2.75
N ARG A 102 0.11 -15.41 2.83
CA ARG A 102 -0.46 -14.73 3.99
C ARG A 102 -1.23 -13.49 3.54
N ARG A 103 -2.40 -13.29 4.14
CA ARG A 103 -3.25 -12.13 3.86
C ARG A 103 -3.91 -11.68 5.14
N SER A 104 -3.78 -10.40 5.44
CA SER A 104 -4.37 -9.79 6.63
C SER A 104 -4.96 -8.45 6.26
N MET A 105 -6.21 -8.21 6.68
CA MET A 105 -6.96 -7.00 6.33
C MET A 105 -7.61 -6.45 7.60
N ARG A 106 -7.25 -5.22 7.98
CA ARG A 106 -7.88 -4.49 9.08
C ARG A 106 -8.95 -3.56 8.54
N LEU A 107 -10.14 -3.68 9.08
CA LEU A 107 -11.26 -2.79 8.80
C LEU A 107 -11.44 -1.81 9.96
N ALA A 108 -11.66 -0.55 9.66
CA ALA A 108 -11.96 0.50 10.63
C ALA A 108 -13.36 1.05 10.39
N ALA A 109 -14.05 1.45 11.47
CA ALA A 109 -15.32 2.17 11.37
C ALA A 109 -15.10 3.55 10.75
N HIS A 110 -16.01 3.96 9.90
CA HIS A 110 -16.00 5.25 9.24
C HIS A 110 -17.18 6.12 9.71
N ALA A 111 -17.08 7.44 9.54
CA ALA A 111 -18.08 8.40 10.01
C ALA A 111 -19.49 8.21 9.40
N ASP A 112 -19.57 7.60 8.22
CA ASP A 112 -20.84 7.27 7.55
C ASP A 112 -21.52 5.98 8.10
N GLY A 113 -20.96 5.39 9.16
CA GLY A 113 -21.42 4.12 9.74
C GLY A 113 -20.93 2.88 8.99
N GLY A 114 -20.18 3.06 7.90
CA GLY A 114 -19.58 1.98 7.13
C GLY A 114 -18.24 1.52 7.68
N GLN A 115 -17.63 0.54 6.99
CA GLN A 115 -16.27 0.08 7.25
C GLN A 115 -15.38 0.38 6.07
N ARG A 116 -14.13 0.75 6.35
CA ARG A 116 -13.07 1.01 5.36
C ARG A 116 -11.88 0.12 5.63
N LEU A 117 -11.18 -0.24 4.56
CA LEU A 117 -9.90 -0.93 4.69
C LEU A 117 -8.86 0.07 5.20
N ASP A 118 -8.24 -0.23 6.33
CA ASP A 118 -7.36 0.68 7.05
C ASP A 118 -5.91 0.18 7.07
N ALA A 119 -5.70 -1.13 7.03
CA ALA A 119 -4.39 -1.74 6.82
C ALA A 119 -4.53 -3.07 6.10
N LEU A 120 -3.49 -3.45 5.37
CA LEU A 120 -3.43 -4.73 4.67
C LEU A 120 -2.01 -5.30 4.63
N LEU A 121 -1.93 -6.62 4.52
CA LEU A 121 -0.72 -7.37 4.21
C LEU A 121 -1.06 -8.46 3.19
N LEU A 122 -0.27 -8.55 2.13
CA LEU A 122 -0.25 -9.64 1.16
C LEU A 122 1.15 -10.24 1.15
N GLY A 123 1.29 -11.53 1.44
CA GLY A 123 2.55 -12.28 1.38
C GLY A 123 2.44 -13.46 0.43
N GLY A 124 3.50 -13.70 -0.36
CA GLY A 124 3.55 -14.72 -1.40
C GLY A 124 2.92 -14.25 -2.70
N ASP A 125 1.64 -14.56 -2.92
CA ASP A 125 0.88 -14.05 -4.07
C ASP A 125 0.31 -12.66 -3.76
N ILE A 126 0.83 -11.64 -4.43
CA ILE A 126 0.38 -10.25 -4.35
C ILE A 126 -0.42 -9.80 -5.58
N SER A 127 -0.94 -10.73 -6.38
CA SER A 127 -1.68 -10.41 -7.62
C SER A 127 -2.90 -9.51 -7.38
N ALA A 128 -3.51 -9.57 -6.20
CA ALA A 128 -4.60 -8.69 -5.78
C ALA A 128 -4.17 -7.23 -5.48
N GLU A 129 -2.87 -6.92 -5.49
CA GLU A 129 -2.33 -5.60 -5.10
C GLU A 129 -3.09 -4.43 -5.71
N ALA A 130 -3.30 -4.45 -7.03
CA ALA A 130 -3.83 -3.30 -7.75
C ALA A 130 -5.20 -2.86 -7.21
N TRP A 131 -6.13 -3.79 -7.06
CA TRP A 131 -7.49 -3.45 -6.63
C TRP A 131 -7.60 -3.27 -5.11
N VAL A 132 -6.86 -4.05 -4.29
CA VAL A 132 -6.89 -3.90 -2.83
C VAL A 132 -6.29 -2.55 -2.42
N LYS A 133 -5.21 -2.12 -3.07
CA LYS A 133 -4.68 -0.76 -2.89
C LYS A 133 -5.71 0.31 -3.21
N THR A 134 -6.44 0.16 -4.32
CA THR A 134 -7.49 1.10 -4.69
C THR A 134 -8.58 1.17 -3.61
N VAL A 135 -9.02 0.02 -3.08
CA VAL A 135 -10.01 -0.01 -1.99
C VAL A 135 -9.52 0.77 -0.77
N LEU A 136 -8.24 0.61 -0.38
CA LEU A 136 -7.66 1.32 0.76
C LEU A 136 -7.44 2.81 0.48
N GLN A 137 -6.85 3.15 -0.65
CA GLN A 137 -6.41 4.52 -0.95
C GLN A 137 -7.55 5.45 -1.35
N GLU A 138 -8.59 4.93 -2.01
CA GLU A 138 -9.80 5.69 -2.37
C GLU A 138 -10.90 5.60 -1.30
N ASP A 139 -10.57 5.02 -0.14
CA ASP A 139 -11.48 4.91 1.01
C ASP A 139 -12.84 4.29 0.65
N LEU A 140 -12.81 3.23 -0.19
CA LEU A 140 -14.01 2.59 -0.68
C LEU A 140 -14.70 1.75 0.40
N PRO A 141 -16.04 1.62 0.36
CA PRO A 141 -16.78 0.79 1.32
C PRO A 141 -16.30 -0.66 1.31
N ALA A 142 -15.73 -1.12 2.42
CA ALA A 142 -15.19 -2.47 2.54
C ALA A 142 -16.28 -3.55 2.70
N GLN A 143 -17.50 -3.17 3.13
CA GLN A 143 -18.63 -4.10 3.29
C GLN A 143 -18.99 -4.83 2.01
N ALA A 144 -18.85 -4.17 0.85
CA ALA A 144 -19.11 -4.78 -0.46
C ALA A 144 -18.22 -5.99 -0.74
N TYR A 145 -17.04 -6.04 -0.13
CA TYR A 145 -16.07 -7.10 -0.33
C TYR A 145 -16.11 -8.16 0.76
N GLY A 146 -16.29 -7.79 2.02
CA GLY A 146 -16.26 -8.70 3.15
C GLY A 146 -15.03 -9.62 3.12
N ARG A 147 -15.24 -10.94 3.22
CA ARG A 147 -14.17 -11.93 3.15
C ARG A 147 -13.51 -12.04 1.76
N LEU A 148 -14.12 -11.49 0.72
CA LEU A 148 -13.52 -11.45 -0.62
C LEU A 148 -12.25 -10.61 -0.68
N LEU A 149 -12.01 -9.72 0.29
CA LEU A 149 -10.73 -9.04 0.48
C LEU A 149 -9.54 -10.02 0.62
N LEU A 150 -9.80 -11.24 1.10
CA LEU A 150 -8.80 -12.30 1.22
C LEU A 150 -8.65 -13.14 -0.05
N SER A 151 -9.45 -12.89 -1.09
CA SER A 151 -9.42 -13.69 -2.33
C SER A 151 -8.12 -13.48 -3.09
N PRO A 152 -7.55 -14.54 -3.66
CA PRO A 152 -6.43 -14.43 -4.59
C PRO A 152 -6.89 -13.86 -5.94
N GLY A 153 -5.94 -13.30 -6.67
CA GLY A 153 -6.14 -12.92 -8.08
C GLY A 153 -6.12 -11.43 -8.35
N ALA A 154 -5.74 -11.11 -9.57
CA ALA A 154 -5.58 -9.73 -10.04
C ALA A 154 -6.92 -9.04 -10.34
N GLN A 155 -7.98 -9.81 -10.54
CA GLN A 155 -9.31 -9.27 -10.82
C GLN A 155 -10.07 -9.02 -9.50
N PRO A 156 -10.64 -7.83 -9.32
CA PRO A 156 -11.46 -7.58 -8.15
C PRO A 156 -12.74 -8.42 -8.19
N PRO A 157 -13.16 -9.00 -7.05
CA PRO A 157 -14.39 -9.80 -6.98
C PRO A 157 -15.66 -8.95 -7.14
N VAL A 158 -15.54 -7.64 -6.93
CA VAL A 158 -16.58 -6.63 -7.15
C VAL A 158 -15.96 -5.52 -7.99
N ALA A 159 -16.73 -4.93 -8.89
CA ALA A 159 -16.23 -3.85 -9.73
C ALA A 159 -15.67 -2.70 -8.88
N VAL A 160 -14.40 -2.40 -9.07
CA VAL A 160 -13.72 -1.26 -8.45
C VAL A 160 -13.57 -0.18 -9.51
N ALA A 161 -13.95 1.05 -9.19
CA ALA A 161 -13.73 2.16 -10.10
C ALA A 161 -12.23 2.25 -10.41
N ALA A 162 -11.90 2.25 -11.70
CA ALA A 162 -10.51 2.34 -12.13
C ALA A 162 -9.94 3.67 -11.66
N ARG A 163 -8.88 3.61 -10.85
CA ARG A 163 -8.19 4.80 -10.34
C ARG A 163 -7.52 5.62 -11.45
N GLY A 164 -7.32 5.02 -12.62
CA GLY A 164 -6.57 5.60 -13.70
C GLY A 164 -5.04 5.58 -13.47
N ARG A 165 -4.31 6.20 -14.40
CA ARG A 165 -2.84 6.26 -14.36
C ARG A 165 -2.38 7.12 -13.19
N GLN A 166 -1.50 6.61 -12.35
CA GLN A 166 -0.82 7.40 -11.32
C GLN A 166 0.21 8.33 -11.95
N VAL A 167 0.10 9.62 -11.69
CA VAL A 167 0.99 10.68 -12.22
C VAL A 167 1.99 11.12 -11.17
N CYS A 168 1.56 11.25 -9.91
CA CYS A 168 2.44 11.63 -8.81
C CYS A 168 2.35 10.57 -7.70
N SER A 169 3.47 9.90 -7.41
CA SER A 169 3.56 8.90 -6.35
C SER A 169 3.72 9.52 -4.96
N CYS A 170 4.38 10.68 -4.85
CA CYS A 170 4.63 11.35 -3.57
C CYS A 170 3.34 11.83 -2.90
N PHE A 171 2.42 12.39 -3.70
CA PHE A 171 1.13 12.91 -3.23
C PHE A 171 -0.05 12.05 -3.70
N ASP A 172 0.23 10.87 -4.25
CA ASP A 172 -0.75 9.88 -4.65
C ASP A 172 -1.83 10.45 -5.59
N VAL A 173 -1.39 11.20 -6.63
CA VAL A 173 -2.27 11.87 -7.59
C VAL A 173 -2.40 11.05 -8.87
N SER A 174 -3.64 10.70 -9.23
CA SER A 174 -3.98 10.01 -10.47
C SER A 174 -4.35 11.01 -11.59
N GLU A 175 -4.24 10.56 -12.84
CA GLU A 175 -4.61 11.35 -14.02
C GLU A 175 -6.07 11.85 -13.98
N PRO A 176 -7.09 11.02 -13.66
CA PRO A 176 -8.47 11.50 -13.52
C PRO A 176 -8.60 12.62 -12.49
N ARG A 177 -7.88 12.53 -11.39
CA ARG A 177 -7.88 13.54 -10.33
C ARG A 177 -7.30 14.88 -10.80
N ILE A 178 -6.28 14.84 -11.66
CA ILE A 178 -5.74 16.04 -12.33
C ILE A 178 -6.77 16.63 -13.27
N VAL A 179 -7.42 15.80 -14.09
CA VAL A 179 -8.43 16.22 -15.06
C VAL A 179 -9.63 16.87 -14.34
N ASP A 180 -10.10 16.29 -13.24
CA ASP A 180 -11.22 16.84 -12.48
C ASP A 180 -10.84 18.17 -11.79
N ALA A 181 -9.64 18.26 -11.23
CA ALA A 181 -9.14 19.49 -10.67
C ALA A 181 -8.96 20.58 -11.74
N LEU A 182 -8.48 20.22 -12.95
CA LEU A 182 -8.38 21.14 -14.10
C LEU A 182 -9.72 21.70 -14.54
N ARG A 183 -10.78 20.90 -14.49
CA ARG A 183 -12.15 21.35 -14.82
C ARG A 183 -12.68 22.37 -13.82
N ALA A 184 -12.23 22.29 -12.57
CA ALA A 184 -12.59 23.25 -11.53
C ALA A 184 -11.74 24.52 -11.54
N CYS A 185 -10.58 24.52 -12.21
CA CYS A 185 -9.70 25.68 -12.33
C CYS A 185 -10.20 26.67 -13.39
N SER A 186 -10.03 27.97 -13.13
CA SER A 186 -10.38 29.06 -14.04
C SER A 186 -9.23 30.05 -14.21
N GLY A 187 -9.23 30.79 -15.32
CA GLY A 187 -8.20 31.80 -15.63
C GLY A 187 -7.22 31.35 -16.71
N ALA A 188 -6.14 32.10 -16.87
CA ALA A 188 -5.06 31.80 -17.82
C ALA A 188 -4.30 30.54 -17.42
N ASP A 189 -3.60 29.91 -18.35
CA ASP A 189 -2.95 28.61 -18.14
C ASP A 189 -1.96 28.59 -16.95
N GLU A 190 -1.21 29.69 -16.75
CA GLU A 190 -0.31 29.83 -15.60
C GLU A 190 -1.06 29.87 -14.27
N THR A 191 -2.21 30.55 -14.23
CA THR A 191 -3.07 30.62 -13.05
C THR A 191 -3.65 29.23 -12.74
N ARG A 192 -4.13 28.53 -13.75
CA ARG A 192 -4.67 27.18 -13.63
C ARG A 192 -3.61 26.19 -13.16
N LEU A 193 -2.38 26.29 -13.67
CA LEU A 193 -1.26 25.47 -13.23
C LEU A 193 -0.93 25.73 -11.76
N SER A 194 -0.88 26.99 -11.34
CA SER A 194 -0.67 27.35 -9.92
C SER A 194 -1.77 26.80 -9.01
N GLN A 195 -3.02 26.88 -9.42
CA GLN A 195 -4.16 26.31 -8.67
C GLN A 195 -4.04 24.79 -8.54
N LEU A 196 -3.63 24.10 -9.62
CA LEU A 196 -3.38 22.66 -9.60
C LEU A 196 -2.24 22.29 -8.64
N GLN A 197 -1.12 22.99 -8.73
CA GLN A 197 0.04 22.74 -7.86
C GLN A 197 -0.32 22.97 -6.39
N GLN A 198 -1.03 24.04 -6.07
CA GLN A 198 -1.50 24.30 -4.71
C GLN A 198 -2.51 23.26 -4.23
N GLY A 199 -3.47 22.93 -5.09
CA GLY A 199 -4.53 21.98 -4.77
C GLY A 199 -4.04 20.54 -4.67
N LEU A 200 -3.22 20.05 -5.59
CA LEU A 200 -2.78 18.66 -5.69
C LEU A 200 -1.36 18.43 -5.19
N LYS A 201 -0.59 19.50 -4.96
CA LYS A 201 0.83 19.48 -4.56
C LYS A 201 1.75 18.70 -5.51
N CYS A 202 1.25 18.23 -6.66
CA CYS A 202 2.06 17.53 -7.66
C CYS A 202 2.91 18.51 -8.47
N GLY A 203 4.18 18.13 -8.74
CA GLY A 203 5.13 18.97 -9.46
C GLY A 203 5.70 20.13 -8.63
N THR A 204 5.66 20.04 -7.29
CA THR A 204 6.21 21.06 -6.39
C THR A 204 7.53 20.65 -5.76
N GLN A 205 8.09 19.48 -6.11
CA GLN A 205 9.39 19.00 -5.68
C GLN A 205 10.37 18.91 -6.83
#